data_3ad495ad9e009e68b683fa548893b0fa
#
_entry.id   3ad495ad9e009e68b683fa548893b0fa
#
_cell.length_a   1.000
_cell.length_b   1.000
_cell.length_c   1.000
_cell.angle_alpha   90.00
_cell.angle_beta   90.00
_cell.angle_gamma   90.00
#
_symmetry.space_group_name_H-M   'P 1'
#
loop_
_entity.id
_entity.type
_entity.pdbx_description
1 polymer ?
#
loop_
_entity_poly.entity_id
_entity_poly.type
_entity_poly.pdbx_seq_one_letter_code
_entity_poly.pdbx_strand_id
1 'polypeptide(L)'
;MNELSLTGEIIHVEPLRFTPAGVPLKEFRLKHESQQTEAKFNKKVFLEINCIVAGEQTKLNLQPGDKKVFQGFLEKRSQKSNQIIFHVTHIE
;
A
#
# COMPACT_ATOMS: atom_id res chain seq x y z
N MET A 1 -17.99 -4.51 1.17
CA MET A 1 -17.00 -4.05 0.20
C MET A 1 -15.74 -3.61 0.92
N ASN A 2 -14.58 -3.94 0.39
CA ASN A 2 -13.29 -3.53 0.94
C ASN A 2 -12.36 -3.26 -0.24
N GLU A 3 -12.43 -2.04 -0.74
CA GLU A 3 -11.65 -1.63 -1.90
C GLU A 3 -11.04 -0.26 -1.63
N LEU A 4 -9.76 -0.13 -1.92
CA LEU A 4 -9.04 1.14 -1.80
C LEU A 4 -8.27 1.40 -3.09
N SER A 5 -8.40 2.62 -3.59
CA SER A 5 -7.57 3.12 -4.67
C SER A 5 -6.87 4.36 -4.16
N LEU A 6 -5.55 4.36 -4.17
CA LEU A 6 -4.77 5.43 -3.55
C LEU A 6 -3.58 5.78 -4.44
N THR A 7 -3.44 7.06 -4.75
CA THR A 7 -2.22 7.55 -5.39
C THR A 7 -1.17 7.73 -4.32
N GLY A 8 0.03 7.25 -4.56
CA GLY A 8 1.09 7.39 -3.58
C GLY A 8 2.46 7.31 -4.20
N GLU A 9 3.43 7.71 -3.40
CA GLU A 9 4.84 7.62 -3.75
C GLU A 9 5.49 6.59 -2.84
N ILE A 10 6.22 5.65 -3.44
CA ILE A 10 6.97 4.65 -2.68
C ILE A 10 8.12 5.35 -1.97
N ILE A 11 8.21 5.20 -0.66
CA ILE A 11 9.29 5.79 0.14
C ILE A 11 10.24 4.75 0.72
N HIS A 12 9.85 3.48 0.72
CA HIS A 12 10.69 2.40 1.23
C HIS A 12 10.21 1.08 0.66
N VAL A 13 11.13 0.19 0.32
CA VAL A 13 10.83 -1.17 -0.17
C VAL A 13 11.66 -2.16 0.62
N GLU A 14 11.01 -3.17 1.21
CA GLU A 14 11.67 -4.27 1.91
C GLU A 14 12.11 -5.34 0.92
N PRO A 15 13.10 -6.16 1.30
CA PRO A 15 13.51 -7.28 0.46
C PRO A 15 12.39 -8.30 0.25
N LEU A 16 12.45 -8.99 -0.87
CA LEU A 16 11.54 -10.11 -1.16
C LEU A 16 11.65 -11.18 -0.08
N ARG A 17 10.52 -11.70 0.35
CA ARG A 17 10.47 -12.83 1.27
C ARG A 17 9.36 -13.79 0.82
N PHE A 18 9.30 -14.96 1.46
CA PHE A 18 8.32 -15.98 1.12
C PHE A 18 7.55 -16.40 2.35
N THR A 19 6.26 -16.71 2.16
CA THR A 19 5.45 -17.31 3.21
C THR A 19 5.88 -18.77 3.39
N PRO A 20 5.47 -19.44 4.49
CA PRO A 20 5.71 -20.88 4.64
C PRO A 20 5.15 -21.72 3.49
N ALA A 21 4.09 -21.25 2.82
CA ALA A 21 3.52 -21.92 1.65
C ALA A 21 4.27 -21.62 0.36
N GLY A 22 5.35 -20.84 0.41
CA GLY A 22 6.16 -20.54 -0.77
C GLY A 22 5.65 -19.37 -1.61
N VAL A 23 4.71 -18.58 -1.11
CA VAL A 23 4.19 -17.43 -1.84
C VAL A 23 5.15 -16.25 -1.66
N PRO A 24 5.65 -15.65 -2.75
CA PRO A 24 6.51 -14.47 -2.61
C PRO A 24 5.73 -13.26 -2.13
N LEU A 25 6.35 -12.51 -1.22
CA LEU A 25 5.79 -11.29 -0.65
C LEU A 25 6.84 -10.18 -0.69
N LYS A 26 6.38 -8.96 -0.87
CA LYS A 26 7.24 -7.78 -0.75
C LYS A 26 6.45 -6.70 -0.05
N GLU A 27 7.02 -6.16 1.03
CA GLU A 27 6.41 -5.04 1.75
C GLU A 27 7.04 -3.74 1.29
N PHE A 28 6.24 -2.69 1.25
CA PHE A 28 6.73 -1.37 0.95
C PHE A 28 5.86 -0.34 1.66
N ARG A 29 6.34 0.89 1.70
CA ARG A 29 5.62 1.98 2.35
C ARG A 29 5.32 3.06 1.33
N LEU A 30 4.09 3.55 1.35
CA LEU A 30 3.64 4.66 0.52
C LEU A 30 3.45 5.89 1.37
N LYS A 31 3.77 7.05 0.80
CA LYS A 31 3.24 8.30 1.31
C LYS A 31 2.21 8.83 0.33
N HIS A 32 1.14 9.37 0.89
CA HIS A 32 0.03 9.93 0.13
C HIS A 32 -0.22 11.36 0.54
N GLU A 33 -0.46 12.21 -0.44
CA GLU A 33 -0.84 13.59 -0.21
C GLU A 33 -1.97 13.93 -1.16
N SER A 34 -3.04 14.49 -0.64
CA SER A 34 -4.16 14.93 -1.47
C SER A 34 -4.86 16.10 -0.83
N GLN A 35 -5.71 16.74 -1.61
CA GLN A 35 -6.56 17.82 -1.12
C GLN A 35 -7.99 17.30 -1.14
N GLN A 36 -8.66 17.42 0.01
CA GLN A 36 -10.02 16.93 0.20
C GLN A 36 -10.91 18.05 0.71
N THR A 37 -12.21 17.87 0.55
CA THR A 37 -13.19 18.80 1.09
C THR A 37 -14.06 18.06 2.09
N GLU A 38 -14.14 18.58 3.30
CA GLU A 38 -14.96 17.99 4.36
C GLU A 38 -15.64 19.12 5.12
N ALA A 39 -16.94 18.99 5.35
CA ALA A 39 -17.76 20.01 6.02
C ALA A 39 -17.59 21.40 5.40
N LYS A 40 -17.47 21.45 4.06
CA LYS A 40 -17.28 22.67 3.26
C LYS A 40 -15.92 23.33 3.39
N PHE A 41 -14.96 22.67 4.06
CA PHE A 41 -13.60 23.18 4.17
C PHE A 41 -12.64 22.32 3.35
N ASN A 42 -11.71 22.99 2.69
CA ASN A 42 -10.62 22.30 2.01
C ASN A 42 -9.55 21.96 3.04
N LYS A 43 -8.99 20.76 2.93
CA LYS A 43 -7.91 20.34 3.80
C LYS A 43 -6.91 19.53 3.03
N LYS A 44 -5.65 19.63 3.43
CA LYS A 44 -4.61 18.74 2.93
C LYS A 44 -4.59 17.48 3.78
N VAL A 45 -4.51 16.35 3.09
CA VAL A 45 -4.43 15.04 3.73
C VAL A 45 -3.04 14.48 3.49
N PHE A 46 -2.41 14.03 4.55
CA PHE A 46 -1.11 13.35 4.49
C PHE A 46 -1.23 12.05 5.24
N LEU A 47 -0.69 10.98 4.67
CA LEU A 47 -0.58 9.74 5.40
C LEU A 47 0.56 8.90 4.84
N GLU A 48 1.04 8.00 5.66
CA GLU A 48 1.92 6.92 5.23
C GLU A 48 1.22 5.62 5.57
N ILE A 49 1.33 4.66 4.67
CA ILE A 49 0.68 3.37 4.87
C ILE A 49 1.61 2.26 4.45
N ASN A 50 1.64 1.19 5.27
CA ASN A 50 2.39 -0.01 4.94
C ASN A 50 1.59 -0.83 3.95
N CYS A 51 2.25 -1.28 2.90
CA CYS A 51 1.64 -2.03 1.81
C CYS A 51 2.33 -3.38 1.64
N ILE A 52 1.62 -4.30 1.00
CA ILE A 52 2.18 -5.59 0.66
C ILE A 52 1.69 -5.98 -0.74
N VAL A 53 2.57 -6.58 -1.53
CA VAL A 53 2.23 -7.24 -2.78
C VAL A 53 2.59 -8.71 -2.65
N ALA A 54 1.83 -9.58 -3.31
CA ALA A 54 2.04 -11.01 -3.23
C ALA A 54 1.99 -11.63 -4.63
N GLY A 55 2.68 -12.76 -4.81
CA GLY A 55 2.65 -13.50 -6.05
C GLY A 55 3.26 -12.74 -7.22
N GLU A 56 2.56 -12.70 -8.32
CA GLU A 56 3.07 -12.08 -9.55
C GLU A 56 3.38 -10.60 -9.39
N GLN A 57 2.69 -9.90 -8.50
CA GLN A 57 2.94 -8.47 -8.28
C GLN A 57 4.33 -8.21 -7.71
N THR A 58 4.95 -9.19 -7.07
CA THR A 58 6.31 -9.02 -6.54
C THR A 58 7.36 -8.90 -7.63
N LYS A 59 7.02 -9.27 -8.88
CA LYS A 59 7.93 -9.15 -10.02
C LYS A 59 8.02 -7.74 -10.56
N LEU A 60 7.10 -6.86 -10.16
CA LEU A 60 7.16 -5.47 -10.57
C LEU A 60 8.36 -4.79 -9.92
N ASN A 61 8.99 -3.91 -10.69
CA ASN A 61 10.15 -3.16 -10.20
C ASN A 61 9.66 -1.97 -9.38
N LEU A 62 9.50 -2.19 -8.07
CA LEU A 62 9.05 -1.16 -7.15
C LEU A 62 10.25 -0.47 -6.54
N GLN A 63 10.36 0.83 -6.72
CA GLN A 63 11.51 1.59 -6.23
C GLN A 63 11.05 2.84 -5.49
N PRO A 64 11.80 3.25 -4.45
CA PRO A 64 11.53 4.53 -3.81
C PRO A 64 11.55 5.66 -4.85
N GLY A 65 10.59 6.57 -4.71
CA GLY A 65 10.41 7.67 -5.64
C GLY A 65 9.36 7.41 -6.71
N ASP A 66 8.96 6.16 -6.92
CA ASP A 66 7.91 5.86 -7.89
C ASP A 66 6.56 6.36 -7.38
N LYS A 67 5.86 7.11 -8.22
CA LYS A 67 4.53 7.63 -7.89
C LYS A 67 3.52 7.00 -8.84
N LYS A 68 2.57 6.28 -8.27
CA LYS A 68 1.62 5.47 -9.04
C LYS A 68 0.27 5.45 -8.34
N VAL A 69 -0.72 4.85 -9.01
CA VAL A 69 -2.02 4.55 -8.43
C VAL A 69 -2.02 3.10 -7.99
N PHE A 70 -2.30 2.87 -6.71
CA PHE A 70 -2.30 1.53 -6.10
C PHE A 70 -3.73 1.16 -5.73
N GLN A 71 -4.13 -0.05 -6.07
CA GLN A 71 -5.48 -0.54 -5.81
C GLN A 71 -5.40 -1.86 -5.07
N GLY A 72 -6.34 -2.09 -4.18
CA GLY A 72 -6.38 -3.32 -3.42
C GLY A 72 -7.38 -3.24 -2.27
N PHE A 73 -7.02 -3.86 -1.16
CA PHE A 73 -7.89 -3.91 0.02
C PHE A 73 -7.10 -3.74 1.31
N LEU A 74 -7.81 -3.46 2.38
CA LEU A 74 -7.21 -3.25 3.70
C LEU A 74 -7.45 -4.46 4.58
N GLU A 75 -6.44 -4.80 5.39
CA GLU A 75 -6.54 -5.90 6.34
C GLU A 75 -5.65 -5.59 7.54
N LYS A 76 -5.97 -6.14 8.69
CA LYS A 76 -5.07 -6.09 9.84
C LYS A 76 -3.82 -6.90 9.53
N ARG A 77 -2.68 -6.45 10.04
CA ARG A 77 -1.42 -7.18 9.88
C ARG A 77 -1.51 -8.60 10.45
N SER A 78 -2.20 -8.75 11.58
CA SER A 78 -2.45 -10.05 12.21
C SER A 78 -3.66 -9.92 13.11
N GLN A 79 -4.13 -11.06 13.64
CA GLN A 79 -5.29 -11.06 14.53
C GLN A 79 -5.06 -10.22 15.79
N LYS A 80 -3.81 -10.16 16.26
CA LYS A 80 -3.47 -9.45 17.50
C LYS A 80 -3.03 -8.03 17.27
N SER A 81 -2.91 -7.59 16.03
CA SER A 81 -2.44 -6.25 15.69
C SER A 81 -3.61 -5.35 15.28
N ASN A 82 -3.54 -4.08 15.67
CA ASN A 82 -4.45 -3.06 15.15
C ASN A 82 -3.85 -2.32 13.95
N GLN A 83 -2.64 -2.69 13.54
CA GLN A 83 -2.00 -2.07 12.39
C GLN A 83 -2.71 -2.50 11.10
N ILE A 84 -3.02 -1.52 10.27
CA ILE A 84 -3.68 -1.75 8.99
C ILE A 84 -2.62 -1.88 7.90
N ILE A 85 -2.79 -2.88 7.05
CA ILE A 85 -1.93 -3.11 5.89
C ILE A 85 -2.78 -2.98 4.63
N PHE A 86 -2.23 -2.30 3.65
CA PHE A 86 -2.84 -2.17 2.33
C PHE A 86 -2.31 -3.30 1.44
N HIS A 87 -3.15 -4.27 1.14
CA HIS A 87 -2.82 -5.35 0.22
C HIS A 87 -3.07 -4.87 -1.20
N VAL A 88 -1.99 -4.65 -1.93
CA VAL A 88 -2.06 -4.09 -3.27
C VAL A 88 -2.19 -5.22 -4.29
N THR A 89 -3.24 -5.18 -5.09
CA THR A 89 -3.51 -6.19 -6.10
C THR A 89 -3.34 -5.67 -7.52
N HIS A 90 -3.26 -4.35 -7.68
CA HIS A 90 -3.12 -3.73 -9.00
C HIS A 90 -2.38 -2.41 -8.86
N ILE A 91 -1.47 -2.13 -9.80
CA ILE A 91 -0.67 -0.90 -9.81
C ILE A 91 -0.72 -0.31 -11.21
N GLU A 92 -1.06 0.96 -11.29
CA GLU A 92 -1.08 1.69 -12.57
C GLU A 92 0.00 2.75 -12.65
#